data_a5e76ad726fb0f61cde493a7286ac402
#
_entry.id   a5e76ad726fb0f61cde493a7286ac402
#
_cell.length_a   1.000
_cell.length_b   1.000
_cell.length_c   1.000
_cell.angle_alpha   90.00
_cell.angle_beta   90.00
_cell.angle_gamma   90.00
#
_symmetry.space_group_name_H-M   'P 1'
#
loop_
_entity.id
_entity.type
_entity.pdbx_description
1 polymer ?
#
loop_
_entity_poly.entity_id
_entity_poly.type
_entity_poly.pdbx_seq_one_letter_code
_entity_poly.pdbx_strand_id
1 'polypeptide(L)'
;LGLLMLAPVIMAFGTDEQKAEYLPKILSGEHYWCQGYSEPGSGSDLASLKLKAESDGDHYIVNGSKIWTTHAHLADHIFCLVRTDNSGKPQAGISFLLIDMAAPGVVVEPIITMAGDHEVNQVFFDNVRVPMANRIGEENQGWSYAKYLLEFERGGGFNAHRIRHELDHLCGLIKDAKNCNAAFEREGTI
;
A
#
# COMPACT_ATOMS: atom_id res chain seq x y z
N LEU A 1 4.80 -2.77 -3.12
CA LEU A 1 4.28 -1.49 -2.58
C LEU A 1 5.43 -0.56 -2.18
N GLY A 2 6.46 -1.06 -1.46
CA GLY A 2 7.61 -0.24 -1.02
C GLY A 2 8.28 0.54 -2.14
N LEU A 3 8.72 -0.14 -3.19
CA LEU A 3 9.51 0.45 -4.28
C LEU A 3 8.70 1.47 -5.13
N LEU A 4 7.46 1.12 -5.49
CA LEU A 4 6.66 1.92 -6.44
C LEU A 4 5.84 3.03 -5.78
N MET A 5 5.51 2.89 -4.49
CA MET A 5 4.61 3.79 -3.78
C MET A 5 5.30 4.54 -2.65
N LEU A 6 5.91 3.82 -1.69
CA LEU A 6 6.52 4.44 -0.52
C LEU A 6 7.84 5.13 -0.82
N ALA A 7 8.73 4.51 -1.61
CA ALA A 7 10.05 5.07 -1.89
C ALA A 7 9.98 6.49 -2.49
N PRO A 8 9.11 6.80 -3.48
CA PRO A 8 8.92 8.17 -3.96
C PRO A 8 8.53 9.17 -2.85
N VAL A 9 7.68 8.73 -1.90
CA VAL A 9 7.25 9.59 -0.78
C VAL A 9 8.42 9.87 0.17
N ILE A 10 9.20 8.83 0.53
CA ILE A 10 10.40 9.00 1.36
C ILE A 10 11.42 9.92 0.65
N MET A 11 11.63 9.73 -0.64
CA MET A 11 12.56 10.56 -1.43
C MET A 11 12.15 12.05 -1.43
N ALA A 12 10.84 12.32 -1.52
CA ALA A 12 10.32 13.68 -1.60
C ALA A 12 10.18 14.37 -0.23
N PHE A 13 9.78 13.64 0.80
CA PHE A 13 9.33 14.22 2.08
C PHE A 13 10.03 13.63 3.31
N GLY A 14 10.78 12.55 3.18
CA GLY A 14 11.53 11.94 4.27
C GLY A 14 12.75 12.75 4.66
N THR A 15 13.20 12.61 5.92
CA THR A 15 14.47 13.14 6.39
C THR A 15 15.65 12.39 5.76
N ASP A 16 16.84 12.92 5.88
CA ASP A 16 18.03 12.23 5.34
C ASP A 16 18.31 10.90 6.08
N GLU A 17 18.00 10.84 7.39
CA GLU A 17 18.08 9.62 8.19
C GLU A 17 17.06 8.58 7.69
N GLN A 18 15.81 8.97 7.44
CA GLN A 18 14.78 8.08 6.88
C GLN A 18 15.16 7.57 5.49
N LYS A 19 15.72 8.43 4.64
CA LYS A 19 16.20 8.03 3.32
C LYS A 19 17.35 7.02 3.43
N ALA A 20 18.32 7.28 4.31
CA ALA A 20 19.46 6.38 4.51
C ALA A 20 19.05 5.03 5.11
N GLU A 21 18.05 5.02 6.00
CA GLU A 21 17.56 3.82 6.66
C GLU A 21 16.71 2.95 5.72
N TYR A 22 15.70 3.56 5.07
CA TYR A 22 14.65 2.78 4.40
C TYR A 22 14.89 2.52 2.92
N LEU A 23 15.44 3.49 2.15
CA LEU A 23 15.55 3.34 0.70
C LEU A 23 16.44 2.17 0.27
N PRO A 24 17.63 1.93 0.87
CA PRO A 24 18.45 0.77 0.51
C PRO A 24 17.73 -0.55 0.78
N LYS A 25 17.02 -0.67 1.91
CA LYS A 25 16.33 -1.89 2.33
C LYS A 25 15.06 -2.15 1.50
N ILE A 26 14.40 -1.09 1.03
CA ILE A 26 13.30 -1.20 0.05
C ILE A 26 13.84 -1.71 -1.29
N LEU A 27 14.98 -1.17 -1.74
CA LEU A 27 15.56 -1.52 -3.04
C LEU A 27 16.11 -2.95 -3.05
N SER A 28 16.75 -3.39 -1.95
CA SER A 28 17.26 -4.77 -1.80
C SER A 28 16.15 -5.81 -1.56
N GLY A 29 14.95 -5.38 -1.17
CA GLY A 29 13.86 -6.27 -0.75
C GLY A 29 14.00 -6.80 0.67
N GLU A 30 14.96 -6.28 1.46
CA GLU A 30 15.12 -6.63 2.89
C GLU A 30 13.90 -6.21 3.70
N HIS A 31 13.29 -5.05 3.39
CA HIS A 31 12.05 -4.60 4.00
C HIS A 31 10.88 -4.76 3.03
N TYR A 32 9.95 -5.64 3.39
CA TYR A 32 8.68 -5.77 2.69
C TYR A 32 7.61 -4.87 3.31
N TRP A 33 6.92 -4.08 2.50
CA TRP A 33 6.00 -3.03 2.94
C TRP A 33 4.57 -3.29 2.50
N CYS A 34 3.62 -3.06 3.40
CA CYS A 34 2.20 -2.99 3.08
C CYS A 34 1.61 -1.59 3.32
N GLN A 35 0.39 -1.35 2.81
CA GLN A 35 -0.28 -0.05 2.83
C GLN A 35 -1.47 -0.07 3.77
N GLY A 36 -1.49 0.84 4.75
CA GLY A 36 -2.56 1.02 5.72
C GLY A 36 -3.38 2.28 5.45
N TYR A 37 -4.24 2.28 4.42
CA TYR A 37 -5.10 3.42 4.07
C TYR A 37 -6.54 3.19 4.51
N SER A 38 -7.23 2.24 3.89
CA SER A 38 -8.65 1.98 4.14
C SER A 38 -8.93 1.47 5.54
N GLU A 39 -10.09 1.85 6.07
CA GLU A 39 -10.65 1.35 7.34
C GLU A 39 -12.03 0.76 7.09
N PRO A 40 -12.60 -0.04 8.02
CA PRO A 40 -13.94 -0.60 7.84
C PRO A 40 -15.02 0.44 7.54
N GLY A 41 -14.86 1.67 8.05
CA GLY A 41 -15.77 2.80 7.80
C GLY A 41 -15.26 3.86 6.82
N SER A 42 -14.07 3.70 6.23
CA SER A 42 -13.40 4.74 5.44
C SER A 42 -12.61 4.12 4.29
N GLY A 43 -13.25 4.02 3.13
CA GLY A 43 -12.62 3.54 1.90
C GLY A 43 -12.61 4.65 0.85
N SER A 44 -13.70 4.80 0.08
CA SER A 44 -13.83 5.87 -0.92
C SER A 44 -13.76 7.26 -0.29
N ASP A 45 -14.35 7.46 0.89
CA ASP A 45 -14.14 8.63 1.72
C ASP A 45 -12.97 8.40 2.68
N LEU A 46 -11.76 8.36 2.13
CA LEU A 46 -10.54 8.12 2.91
C LEU A 46 -10.27 9.22 3.93
N ALA A 47 -10.71 10.46 3.68
CA ALA A 47 -10.52 11.57 4.62
C ALA A 47 -11.25 11.36 5.96
N SER A 48 -12.25 10.49 6.02
CA SER A 48 -13.00 10.14 7.23
C SER A 48 -12.29 9.11 8.12
N LEU A 49 -11.06 8.70 7.80
CA LEU A 49 -10.28 7.73 8.58
C LEU A 49 -10.19 8.11 10.07
N LYS A 50 -10.15 7.08 10.93
CA LYS A 50 -10.25 7.19 12.39
C LYS A 50 -9.10 6.52 13.13
N LEU A 51 -8.18 5.82 12.46
CA LEU A 51 -6.98 5.25 13.11
C LEU A 51 -6.25 6.38 13.83
N LYS A 52 -6.37 6.41 15.14
CA LYS A 52 -5.91 7.52 15.98
C LYS A 52 -4.43 7.38 16.29
N ALA A 53 -3.71 8.49 16.27
CA ALA A 53 -2.33 8.57 16.73
C ALA A 53 -2.22 9.77 17.70
N GLU A 54 -2.11 9.48 18.99
CA GLU A 54 -1.96 10.48 20.05
C GLU A 54 -0.49 10.64 20.42
N SER A 55 -0.05 11.89 20.54
CA SER A 55 1.32 12.20 20.98
C SER A 55 1.53 11.81 22.45
N ASP A 56 2.61 11.05 22.71
CA ASP A 56 3.07 10.68 24.05
C ASP A 56 4.60 10.79 24.12
N GLY A 57 5.09 11.96 24.52
CA GLY A 57 6.52 12.26 24.57
C GLY A 57 7.15 12.25 23.19
N ASP A 58 8.05 11.31 22.95
CA ASP A 58 8.75 11.11 21.67
C ASP A 58 8.11 10.05 20.76
N HIS A 59 6.89 9.59 21.12
CA HIS A 59 6.14 8.58 20.38
C HIS A 59 4.71 9.04 20.08
N TYR A 60 4.08 8.35 19.13
CA TYR A 60 2.65 8.27 18.96
C TYR A 60 2.12 6.97 19.57
N ILE A 61 0.95 7.03 20.23
CA ILE A 61 0.17 5.85 20.61
C ILE A 61 -0.92 5.67 19.56
N VAL A 62 -0.84 4.57 18.81
CA VAL A 62 -1.72 4.29 17.68
C VAL A 62 -2.80 3.29 18.09
N ASN A 63 -4.07 3.65 17.83
CA ASN A 63 -5.24 2.83 18.17
C ASN A 63 -6.27 2.82 17.03
N GLY A 64 -6.75 1.63 16.65
CA GLY A 64 -7.77 1.43 15.63
C GLY A 64 -7.47 0.28 14.70
N SER A 65 -7.95 0.32 13.46
CA SER A 65 -7.68 -0.75 12.49
C SER A 65 -7.64 -0.27 11.04
N LYS A 66 -6.93 -1.02 10.20
CA LYS A 66 -6.91 -0.90 8.75
C LYS A 66 -7.48 -2.18 8.13
N ILE A 67 -8.09 -2.07 6.95
CA ILE A 67 -8.69 -3.20 6.24
C ILE A 67 -8.25 -3.24 4.78
N TRP A 68 -8.40 -4.39 4.15
CA TRP A 68 -7.98 -4.63 2.76
C TRP A 68 -6.47 -4.44 2.55
N THR A 69 -5.69 -4.67 3.61
CA THR A 69 -4.25 -4.49 3.59
C THR A 69 -3.59 -5.68 2.89
N THR A 70 -3.21 -5.48 1.64
CA THR A 70 -2.56 -6.50 0.81
C THR A 70 -1.23 -6.91 1.43
N HIS A 71 -1.05 -8.23 1.61
CA HIS A 71 0.16 -8.88 2.11
C HIS A 71 0.61 -8.42 3.52
N ALA A 72 -0.27 -7.89 4.37
CA ALA A 72 0.12 -7.48 5.72
C ALA A 72 0.73 -8.63 6.55
N HIS A 73 0.30 -9.87 6.30
CA HIS A 73 0.82 -11.07 6.96
C HIS A 73 2.25 -11.45 6.54
N LEU A 74 2.79 -10.82 5.50
CA LEU A 74 4.15 -11.03 5.00
C LEU A 74 5.03 -9.79 5.19
N ALA A 75 4.44 -8.66 5.59
CA ALA A 75 5.13 -7.38 5.62
C ALA A 75 5.90 -7.18 6.92
N ASP A 76 7.11 -6.62 6.82
CA ASP A 76 7.90 -6.17 7.95
C ASP A 76 7.41 -4.82 8.47
N HIS A 77 6.91 -3.99 7.57
CA HIS A 77 6.48 -2.63 7.87
C HIS A 77 5.19 -2.27 7.14
N ILE A 78 4.43 -1.35 7.73
CA ILE A 78 3.25 -0.74 7.14
C ILE A 78 3.39 0.78 7.10
N PHE A 79 3.07 1.40 5.97
CA PHE A 79 2.90 2.84 5.90
C PHE A 79 1.43 3.20 6.03
N CYS A 80 1.10 4.00 7.05
CA CYS A 80 -0.27 4.30 7.45
C CYS A 80 -0.62 5.77 7.36
N LEU A 81 -1.85 6.05 6.93
CA LEU A 81 -2.50 7.32 7.25
C LEU A 81 -3.20 7.20 8.60
N VAL A 82 -2.90 8.14 9.49
CA VAL A 82 -3.43 8.18 10.86
C VAL A 82 -4.09 9.52 11.15
N ARG A 83 -4.99 9.54 12.12
CA ARG A 83 -5.64 10.76 12.62
C ARG A 83 -4.85 11.32 13.79
N THR A 84 -4.21 12.46 13.57
CA THR A 84 -3.46 13.21 14.61
C THR A 84 -4.22 14.43 15.12
N ASP A 85 -5.16 14.97 14.34
CA ASP A 85 -6.01 16.09 14.76
C ASP A 85 -7.45 15.95 14.22
N ASN A 86 -8.43 16.37 15.03
CA ASN A 86 -9.86 16.39 14.69
C ASN A 86 -10.47 17.79 14.74
N SER A 87 -9.67 18.83 14.97
CA SER A 87 -10.18 20.19 15.19
C SER A 87 -10.58 20.91 13.92
N GLY A 88 -10.09 20.47 12.75
CA GLY A 88 -10.27 21.13 11.47
C GLY A 88 -11.02 20.30 10.42
N LYS A 89 -10.74 20.61 9.14
CA LYS A 89 -11.23 19.78 8.03
C LYS A 89 -10.64 18.37 8.11
N PRO A 90 -11.39 17.32 7.76
CA PRO A 90 -10.91 15.94 7.85
C PRO A 90 -9.54 15.70 7.23
N GLN A 91 -9.25 16.33 6.08
CA GLN A 91 -7.97 16.21 5.39
C GLN A 91 -6.79 16.86 6.15
N ALA A 92 -7.07 17.89 6.96
CA ALA A 92 -6.02 18.67 7.64
C ALA A 92 -5.50 18.01 8.92
N GLY A 93 -6.14 16.94 9.42
CA GLY A 93 -5.72 16.26 10.65
C GLY A 93 -5.13 14.88 10.40
N ILE A 94 -4.58 14.63 9.22
CA ILE A 94 -4.01 13.34 8.84
C ILE A 94 -2.50 13.44 8.78
N SER A 95 -1.80 12.47 9.40
CA SER A 95 -0.35 12.28 9.33
C SER A 95 0.01 10.96 8.65
N PHE A 96 1.26 10.85 8.20
CA PHE A 96 1.77 9.67 7.52
C PHE A 96 2.84 9.01 8.39
N LEU A 97 2.59 7.79 8.87
CA LEU A 97 3.49 7.05 9.77
C LEU A 97 4.04 5.78 9.11
N LEU A 98 5.29 5.47 9.43
CA LEU A 98 5.93 4.19 9.17
C LEU A 98 5.90 3.36 10.45
N ILE A 99 5.26 2.20 10.42
CA ILE A 99 5.04 1.37 11.60
C ILE A 99 5.67 -0.01 11.37
N ASP A 100 6.42 -0.49 12.35
CA ASP A 100 6.95 -1.85 12.38
C ASP A 100 5.80 -2.84 12.64
N MET A 101 5.63 -3.84 11.79
CA MET A 101 4.59 -4.86 11.94
C MET A 101 4.86 -5.82 13.10
N ALA A 102 6.10 -5.90 13.60
CA ALA A 102 6.46 -6.66 14.78
C ALA A 102 6.24 -5.87 16.09
N ALA A 103 5.82 -4.59 16.02
CA ALA A 103 5.58 -3.78 17.22
C ALA A 103 4.49 -4.40 18.10
N PRO A 104 4.68 -4.41 19.44
CA PRO A 104 3.65 -4.88 20.37
C PRO A 104 2.32 -4.17 20.15
N GLY A 105 1.22 -4.92 20.12
CA GLY A 105 -0.13 -4.39 19.86
C GLY A 105 -0.55 -4.39 18.39
N VAL A 106 0.32 -4.75 17.44
CA VAL A 106 -0.08 -5.00 16.05
C VAL A 106 -0.58 -6.43 15.93
N VAL A 107 -1.80 -6.61 15.39
CA VAL A 107 -2.40 -7.92 15.12
C VAL A 107 -2.90 -7.93 13.68
N VAL A 108 -2.55 -8.98 12.93
CA VAL A 108 -2.95 -9.18 11.52
C VAL A 108 -3.94 -10.32 11.45
N GLU A 109 -5.14 -10.04 10.93
CA GLU A 109 -6.21 -11.02 10.72
C GLU A 109 -6.44 -11.26 9.23
N PRO A 110 -6.48 -12.52 8.78
CA PRO A 110 -6.69 -12.83 7.36
C PRO A 110 -8.12 -12.52 6.91
N ILE A 111 -8.26 -12.02 5.69
CA ILE A 111 -9.52 -11.95 4.97
C ILE A 111 -9.44 -12.92 3.81
N ILE A 112 -10.23 -13.99 3.87
CA ILE A 112 -10.32 -14.96 2.78
C ILE A 112 -11.25 -14.40 1.71
N THR A 113 -10.75 -14.27 0.49
CA THR A 113 -11.53 -13.76 -0.65
C THR A 113 -12.54 -14.77 -1.16
N MET A 114 -13.43 -14.34 -2.03
CA MET A 114 -14.40 -15.25 -2.68
C MET A 114 -13.72 -16.31 -3.56
N ALA A 115 -12.49 -16.06 -4.00
CA ALA A 115 -11.65 -17.03 -4.74
C ALA A 115 -10.98 -18.07 -3.82
N GLY A 116 -11.09 -17.91 -2.49
CA GLY A 116 -10.44 -18.78 -1.52
C GLY A 116 -9.00 -18.34 -1.16
N ASP A 117 -8.53 -17.24 -1.73
CA ASP A 117 -7.16 -16.75 -1.51
C ASP A 117 -7.03 -15.92 -0.23
N HIS A 118 -5.84 -15.98 0.38
CA HIS A 118 -5.42 -15.10 1.46
C HIS A 118 -4.40 -14.08 0.94
N GLU A 119 -4.87 -12.96 0.42
CA GLU A 119 -4.05 -11.87 -0.07
C GLU A 119 -4.18 -10.62 0.80
N VAL A 120 -5.40 -10.35 1.26
CA VAL A 120 -5.74 -9.15 2.02
C VAL A 120 -6.01 -9.44 3.48
N ASN A 121 -5.84 -8.44 4.33
CA ASN A 121 -5.92 -8.59 5.77
C ASN A 121 -6.65 -7.39 6.40
N GLN A 122 -7.14 -7.60 7.62
CA GLN A 122 -7.41 -6.55 8.58
C GLN A 122 -6.21 -6.45 9.54
N VAL A 123 -5.75 -5.24 9.82
CA VAL A 123 -4.65 -4.97 10.75
C VAL A 123 -5.19 -4.13 11.89
N PHE A 124 -5.02 -4.64 13.12
CA PHE A 124 -5.43 -3.96 14.34
C PHE A 124 -4.23 -3.35 15.03
N PHE A 125 -4.43 -2.21 15.65
CA PHE A 125 -3.45 -1.49 16.45
C PHE A 125 -4.07 -1.24 17.82
N ASP A 126 -3.47 -1.82 18.87
CA ASP A 126 -3.86 -1.65 20.26
C ASP A 126 -2.69 -1.06 21.05
N ASN A 127 -2.77 0.22 21.37
CA ASN A 127 -1.74 0.99 22.06
C ASN A 127 -0.33 0.83 21.46
N VAL A 128 -0.24 0.77 20.13
CA VAL A 128 1.04 0.61 19.42
C VAL A 128 1.87 1.87 19.55
N ARG A 129 3.07 1.74 20.11
CA ARG A 129 4.03 2.83 20.25
C ARG A 129 4.85 3.00 18.97
N VAL A 130 4.72 4.15 18.33
CA VAL A 130 5.44 4.48 17.10
C VAL A 130 6.32 5.70 17.35
N PRO A 131 7.64 5.62 17.16
CA PRO A 131 8.52 6.79 17.33
C PRO A 131 8.10 7.96 16.45
N MET A 132 8.16 9.19 16.97
CA MET A 132 7.86 10.39 16.15
C MET A 132 8.80 10.52 14.96
N ALA A 133 10.01 9.99 15.05
CA ALA A 133 10.98 9.93 13.96
C ALA A 133 10.48 9.08 12.76
N ASN A 134 9.47 8.22 12.95
CA ASN A 134 8.85 7.43 11.90
C ASN A 134 7.71 8.17 11.17
N ARG A 135 7.44 9.42 11.51
CA ARG A 135 6.53 10.26 10.75
C ARG A 135 7.22 10.80 9.49
N ILE A 136 6.59 10.65 8.35
CA ILE A 136 7.05 11.26 7.11
C ILE A 136 6.57 12.71 7.06
N GLY A 137 7.52 13.61 6.87
CA GLY A 137 7.27 15.04 6.73
C GLY A 137 6.63 15.68 7.97
N GLU A 138 5.82 16.71 7.75
CA GLU A 138 5.19 17.48 8.81
C GLU A 138 3.90 16.80 9.31
N GLU A 139 3.61 16.96 10.60
CA GLU A 139 2.37 16.50 11.21
C GLU A 139 1.16 17.17 10.55
N ASN A 140 0.07 16.44 10.42
CA ASN A 140 -1.17 16.91 9.78
C ASN A 140 -1.06 17.21 8.26
N GLN A 141 0.06 16.86 7.61
CA GLN A 141 0.25 17.00 6.16
C GLN A 141 0.14 15.67 5.39
N GLY A 142 -0.19 14.59 6.08
CA GLY A 142 -0.27 13.23 5.50
C GLY A 142 -1.21 13.11 4.31
N TRP A 143 -2.26 13.93 4.25
CA TRP A 143 -3.16 13.97 3.08
C TRP A 143 -2.44 14.39 1.79
N SER A 144 -1.54 15.36 1.88
CA SER A 144 -0.75 15.81 0.73
C SER A 144 0.23 14.72 0.28
N TYR A 145 0.85 14.02 1.23
CA TYR A 145 1.75 12.91 0.95
C TYR A 145 1.01 11.70 0.36
N ALA A 146 -0.21 11.42 0.84
CA ALA A 146 -1.07 10.41 0.26
C ALA A 146 -1.46 10.71 -1.19
N LYS A 147 -1.82 11.96 -1.50
CA LYS A 147 -2.11 12.37 -2.88
C LYS A 147 -0.90 12.18 -3.80
N TYR A 148 0.27 12.57 -3.35
CA TYR A 148 1.53 12.38 -4.07
C TYR A 148 1.79 10.88 -4.34
N LEU A 149 1.62 10.02 -3.33
CA LEU A 149 1.73 8.57 -3.50
C LEU A 149 0.77 8.04 -4.56
N LEU A 150 -0.49 8.48 -4.53
CA LEU A 150 -1.54 8.03 -5.46
C LEU A 150 -1.24 8.39 -6.92
N GLU A 151 -0.42 9.39 -7.19
CA GLU A 151 0.05 9.70 -8.55
C GLU A 151 0.89 8.54 -9.13
N PHE A 152 1.71 7.91 -8.29
CA PHE A 152 2.49 6.73 -8.68
C PHE A 152 1.63 5.46 -8.75
N GLU A 153 0.74 5.26 -7.78
CA GLU A 153 -0.17 4.12 -7.74
C GLU A 153 -1.11 4.09 -8.96
N ARG A 154 -1.72 5.26 -9.28
CA ARG A 154 -2.72 5.40 -10.33
C ARG A 154 -2.13 5.73 -11.70
N GLY A 155 -0.85 5.89 -11.80
CA GLY A 155 -0.13 6.24 -13.02
C GLY A 155 -0.21 5.20 -14.15
N GLY A 156 -1.05 4.21 -14.01
CA GLY A 156 -1.69 3.29 -14.98
C GLY A 156 -0.90 2.76 -16.16
N GLY A 157 0.22 3.38 -16.50
CA GLY A 157 1.04 3.01 -17.64
C GLY A 157 1.85 1.72 -17.46
N PHE A 158 1.97 1.21 -16.24
CA PHE A 158 2.83 0.06 -15.95
C PHE A 158 2.37 -1.24 -16.59
N ASN A 159 1.07 -1.39 -16.84
CA ASN A 159 0.52 -2.63 -17.39
C ASN A 159 0.30 -2.59 -18.91
N ALA A 160 0.31 -1.42 -19.55
CA ALA A 160 0.00 -1.30 -20.97
C ALA A 160 0.98 -2.11 -21.86
N HIS A 161 2.28 -2.04 -21.58
CA HIS A 161 3.29 -2.80 -22.29
C HIS A 161 3.18 -4.32 -22.05
N ARG A 162 2.83 -4.73 -20.83
CA ARG A 162 2.62 -6.14 -20.48
C ARG A 162 1.38 -6.69 -21.17
N ILE A 163 0.26 -5.97 -21.12
CA ILE A 163 -0.96 -6.35 -21.85
C ILE A 163 -0.70 -6.45 -23.34
N ARG A 164 0.05 -5.50 -23.91
CA ARG A 164 0.44 -5.54 -25.32
C ARG A 164 1.29 -6.75 -25.63
N HIS A 165 2.27 -7.06 -24.81
CA HIS A 165 3.14 -8.23 -24.97
C HIS A 165 2.34 -9.54 -24.92
N GLU A 166 1.45 -9.71 -23.93
CA GLU A 166 0.59 -10.89 -23.83
C GLU A 166 -0.35 -11.04 -25.03
N LEU A 167 -0.91 -9.94 -25.50
CA LEU A 167 -1.74 -9.93 -26.71
C LEU A 167 -0.94 -10.32 -27.97
N ASP A 168 0.24 -9.75 -28.15
CA ASP A 168 1.12 -10.07 -29.28
C ASP A 168 1.56 -11.55 -29.22
N HIS A 169 1.84 -12.08 -28.03
CA HIS A 169 2.14 -13.49 -27.81
C HIS A 169 0.95 -14.40 -28.17
N LEU A 170 -0.25 -14.09 -27.69
CA LEU A 170 -1.47 -14.81 -28.02
C LEU A 170 -1.74 -14.81 -29.54
N CYS A 171 -1.59 -13.66 -30.18
CA CYS A 171 -1.72 -13.54 -31.65
C CYS A 171 -0.68 -14.41 -32.39
N GLY A 172 0.53 -14.52 -31.85
CA GLY A 172 1.57 -15.40 -32.36
C GLY A 172 1.16 -16.87 -32.29
N LEU A 173 0.71 -17.31 -31.11
CA LEU A 173 0.24 -18.70 -30.91
C LEU A 173 -0.92 -19.08 -31.85
N ILE A 174 -1.88 -18.16 -32.04
CA ILE A 174 -3.00 -18.39 -32.96
C ILE A 174 -2.51 -18.55 -34.43
N LYS A 175 -1.56 -17.71 -34.87
CA LYS A 175 -0.96 -17.82 -36.19
C LYS A 175 -0.23 -19.15 -36.40
N ASP A 176 0.56 -19.55 -35.39
CA ASP A 176 1.30 -20.80 -35.43
C ASP A 176 0.37 -22.00 -35.40
N ALA A 177 -0.70 -21.98 -34.63
CA ALA A 177 -1.73 -23.02 -34.60
C ALA A 177 -2.46 -23.14 -35.96
N LYS A 178 -2.76 -22.02 -36.63
CA LYS A 178 -3.33 -22.03 -37.97
C LYS A 178 -2.36 -22.59 -39.02
N ASN A 179 -1.08 -22.32 -38.87
CA ASN A 179 -0.03 -22.84 -39.75
C ASN A 179 0.25 -24.32 -39.53
N CYS A 180 0.09 -24.81 -38.27
CA CYS A 180 0.39 -26.18 -37.93
C CYS A 180 -0.76 -27.16 -38.16
N ASN A 181 -2.01 -26.71 -38.23
CA ASN A 181 -3.11 -27.65 -38.45
C ASN A 181 -4.44 -27.00 -38.84
N ALA A 182 -5.06 -27.58 -39.86
CA ALA A 182 -6.42 -27.30 -40.30
C ALA A 182 -7.53 -27.69 -39.27
N ALA A 183 -7.21 -28.02 -38.06
CA ALA A 183 -8.20 -28.30 -37.02
C ALA A 183 -9.03 -27.09 -36.60
N PHE A 184 -8.41 -25.91 -36.60
CA PHE A 184 -9.11 -24.62 -36.30
C PHE A 184 -10.04 -24.20 -37.46
N GLU A 185 -9.76 -24.62 -38.70
CA GLU A 185 -10.61 -24.31 -39.88
C GLU A 185 -11.87 -25.19 -39.95
N ARG A 186 -11.88 -26.36 -39.27
CA ARG A 186 -13.00 -27.31 -39.30
C ARG A 186 -14.16 -26.96 -38.40
N GLU A 187 -13.96 -26.15 -37.37
CA GLU A 187 -15.00 -25.83 -36.36
C GLU A 187 -15.70 -24.48 -36.60
N GLY A 188 -15.35 -23.73 -37.63
CA GLY A 188 -16.06 -22.49 -37.98
C GLY A 188 -16.09 -21.42 -36.88
N THR A 189 -15.19 -21.52 -35.89
CA THR A 189 -15.10 -20.64 -34.74
C THR A 189 -13.86 -19.77 -34.87
N ILE A 190 -14.01 -18.71 -35.56
CA ILE A 190 -13.51 -17.31 -35.46
C ILE A 190 -13.64 -16.65 -36.78
#